data_346680f6fc966fa75e43b5e039049927
#
_entry.id   346680f6fc966fa75e43b5e039049927
#
_cell.length_a   1.000
_cell.length_b   1.000
_cell.length_c   1.000
_cell.angle_alpha   90.00
_cell.angle_beta   90.00
_cell.angle_gamma   90.00
#
_symmetry.space_group_name_H-M   'P 1'
#
loop_
_entity.id
_entity.type
_entity.pdbx_description
1 polymer ?
#
loop_
_entity_poly.entity_id
_entity_poly.type
_entity_poly.pdbx_seq_one_letter_code
_entity_poly.pdbx_strand_id
1 'polypeptide(L)'
;MKAVIMAGGEGTRLRPLTCDSPKPMAHLCGRPVLEYILDLLQEHDVLDAAVTMRYIPSAITAHFGDGYRQMRLSFSEEDKPLGTAGSVRLAVDSQWGGANDDVLIISGDALTDIDLSEACAFHKSRHAAATLIVTRVADPREYGLAEFDREGRITGFLEKPGWGQAATDAANTGIYILSPEALESIPADTNFDFAKDLFPLLLRDGLPLYAYETKDYWCDIGDLTTYLTCQRDILEGRVKTNLPVKDGVCMAEEPAGGYTLIPPVYIGKNVQIGAAAQIGPFAVLGDGCHIGNNAKVRGSVLLDGVYIGDRAALTGALVCHGASVRRGAALFEGAAVGEGAVIGEHAAVSPHVKIWPEKQVEAGTHLRENLREGGPAPGLFDDGGLCGETGVELTPEFCARLGAAIGSQVRGEKVAVGCSSDKAAAVMKMALTAGILSVGGLVWDFGPCIEPQFDYFVNFSLIRTGVYVSGGLKGAVRLLGAGGLPAARNTERSVEARLTGGDFSRVGWDTVREATNMNGMRQLYRQELISMAPDGLSGLSAQVRGSDYEPVRLLGEVLSTLGCGAESGPRFHLGAGGRRLSIYDPEAGYVWPERVLGVNCLLELEDGGDLALPYDAPVAIEEMAAH
;
A
#
# COMPACT_ATOMS: atom_id res chain seq x y z
N MET A 1 -6.39 -9.86 40.16
CA MET A 1 -5.89 -10.34 38.84
C MET A 1 -5.43 -9.14 38.04
N LYS A 2 -4.38 -9.27 37.24
CA LYS A 2 -3.86 -8.22 36.35
C LYS A 2 -4.16 -8.57 34.91
N ALA A 3 -4.14 -7.61 34.00
CA ALA A 3 -4.34 -7.86 32.58
C ALA A 3 -3.18 -7.37 31.70
N VAL A 4 -2.92 -8.07 30.59
CA VAL A 4 -2.08 -7.59 29.50
C VAL A 4 -2.93 -7.38 28.27
N ILE A 5 -2.89 -6.18 27.71
CA ILE A 5 -3.60 -5.80 26.48
C ILE A 5 -2.61 -5.82 25.33
N MET A 6 -2.86 -6.67 24.33
CA MET A 6 -2.00 -6.79 23.15
C MET A 6 -2.37 -5.73 22.12
N ALA A 7 -1.55 -4.68 22.00
CA ALA A 7 -1.81 -3.52 21.14
C ALA A 7 -0.71 -3.24 20.09
N GLY A 8 0.16 -4.21 19.80
CA GLY A 8 1.33 -4.04 18.92
C GLY A 8 1.07 -4.14 17.40
N GLY A 9 -0.14 -4.44 16.96
CA GLY A 9 -0.47 -4.69 15.55
C GLY A 9 -0.53 -3.43 14.67
N GLU A 10 0.01 -3.51 13.44
CA GLU A 10 0.01 -2.38 12.46
C GLU A 10 -1.35 -2.09 11.82
N GLY A 11 -2.29 -3.04 11.80
CA GLY A 11 -3.61 -2.85 11.23
C GLY A 11 -3.65 -2.53 9.73
N THR A 12 -2.75 -3.07 8.92
CA THR A 12 -2.58 -2.73 7.50
C THR A 12 -3.85 -2.89 6.65
N ARG A 13 -4.74 -3.82 6.98
CA ARG A 13 -6.03 -4.02 6.30
C ARG A 13 -7.02 -2.88 6.53
N LEU A 14 -6.87 -2.15 7.64
CA LEU A 14 -7.70 -0.98 7.99
C LEU A 14 -7.24 0.32 7.32
N ARG A 15 -6.08 0.35 6.66
CA ARG A 15 -5.66 1.56 5.94
C ARG A 15 -6.72 2.03 4.95
N PRO A 16 -6.98 3.36 4.86
CA PRO A 16 -6.19 4.48 5.36
C PRO A 16 -6.41 4.87 6.83
N LEU A 17 -7.38 4.30 7.54
CA LEU A 17 -7.69 4.63 8.95
C LEU A 17 -6.49 4.49 9.90
N THR A 18 -5.61 3.52 9.65
CA THR A 18 -4.46 3.21 10.50
C THR A 18 -3.12 3.64 9.90
N CYS A 19 -3.11 4.62 8.99
CA CYS A 19 -1.86 5.18 8.49
C CYS A 19 -1.12 5.99 9.57
N ASP A 20 -1.86 6.80 10.32
CA ASP A 20 -1.33 7.76 11.30
C ASP A 20 -1.78 7.43 12.74
N SER A 21 -2.49 6.31 12.94
CA SER A 21 -2.98 5.88 14.25
C SER A 21 -2.92 4.35 14.38
N PRO A 22 -2.52 3.80 15.54
CA PRO A 22 -2.50 2.35 15.74
C PRO A 22 -3.93 1.81 15.85
N LYS A 23 -4.13 0.55 15.46
CA LYS A 23 -5.45 -0.11 15.43
C LYS A 23 -6.27 0.03 16.72
N PRO A 24 -5.71 -0.11 17.94
CA PRO A 24 -6.46 0.09 19.19
C PRO A 24 -7.01 1.50 19.40
N MET A 25 -6.47 2.49 18.67
CA MET A 25 -6.92 3.89 18.71
C MET A 25 -7.97 4.21 17.63
N ALA A 26 -8.39 3.24 16.83
CA ALA A 26 -9.51 3.43 15.90
C ALA A 26 -10.79 3.78 16.68
N HIS A 27 -11.47 4.87 16.30
CA HIS A 27 -12.65 5.37 17.02
C HIS A 27 -13.93 4.61 16.63
N LEU A 28 -14.64 4.11 17.62
CA LEU A 28 -15.99 3.59 17.49
C LEU A 28 -16.95 4.53 18.23
N CYS A 29 -17.91 5.13 17.53
CA CYS A 29 -18.84 6.11 18.09
C CYS A 29 -18.12 7.13 19.01
N GLY A 30 -17.07 7.77 18.47
CA GLY A 30 -16.32 8.84 19.13
C GLY A 30 -15.31 8.41 20.19
N ARG A 31 -15.10 7.11 20.44
CA ARG A 31 -14.16 6.60 21.45
C ARG A 31 -13.20 5.57 20.85
N PRO A 32 -11.89 5.57 21.19
CA PRO A 32 -10.97 4.52 20.80
C PRO A 32 -11.44 3.12 21.22
N VAL A 33 -11.17 2.11 20.39
CA VAL A 33 -11.45 0.69 20.73
C VAL A 33 -10.86 0.31 22.09
N LEU A 34 -9.64 0.76 22.36
CA LEU A 34 -8.96 0.49 23.63
C LEU A 34 -9.76 0.97 24.86
N GLU A 35 -10.52 2.06 24.76
CA GLU A 35 -11.37 2.52 25.87
C GLU A 35 -12.49 1.55 26.20
N TYR A 36 -13.10 0.89 25.20
CA TYR A 36 -14.12 -0.14 25.44
C TYR A 36 -13.53 -1.34 26.16
N ILE A 37 -12.31 -1.73 25.83
CA ILE A 37 -11.60 -2.82 26.52
C ILE A 37 -11.26 -2.44 27.95
N LEU A 38 -10.82 -1.20 28.19
CA LEU A 38 -10.53 -0.71 29.53
C LEU A 38 -11.79 -0.58 30.39
N ASP A 39 -12.92 -0.16 29.81
CA ASP A 39 -14.21 -0.16 30.50
C ASP A 39 -14.62 -1.59 30.88
N LEU A 40 -14.50 -2.55 29.97
CA LEU A 40 -14.80 -3.96 30.24
C LEU A 40 -13.94 -4.52 31.37
N LEU A 41 -12.63 -4.29 31.34
CA LEU A 41 -11.70 -4.71 32.39
C LEU A 41 -12.09 -4.12 33.75
N GLN A 42 -12.44 -2.84 33.79
CA GLN A 42 -12.84 -2.15 35.02
C GLN A 42 -14.19 -2.67 35.56
N GLU A 43 -15.15 -3.00 34.70
CA GLU A 43 -16.44 -3.61 35.07
C GLU A 43 -16.26 -4.97 35.76
N HIS A 44 -15.15 -5.68 35.46
CA HIS A 44 -14.77 -6.97 36.05
C HIS A 44 -13.65 -6.88 37.10
N ASP A 45 -13.50 -5.71 37.77
CA ASP A 45 -12.55 -5.48 38.87
C ASP A 45 -11.07 -5.72 38.50
N VAL A 46 -10.69 -5.59 37.25
CA VAL A 46 -9.29 -5.60 36.80
C VAL A 46 -8.80 -4.15 36.73
N LEU A 47 -8.02 -3.74 37.73
CA LEU A 47 -7.61 -2.34 37.93
C LEU A 47 -6.11 -2.08 37.64
N ASP A 48 -5.35 -3.08 37.21
CA ASP A 48 -3.93 -2.98 36.84
C ASP A 48 -3.73 -3.67 35.51
N ALA A 49 -3.37 -2.90 34.48
CA ALA A 49 -3.18 -3.42 33.13
C ALA A 49 -1.87 -2.92 32.51
N ALA A 50 -1.18 -3.82 31.79
CA ALA A 50 -0.05 -3.50 30.94
C ALA A 50 -0.46 -3.55 29.46
N VAL A 51 -0.09 -2.54 28.69
CA VAL A 51 -0.37 -2.46 27.26
C VAL A 51 0.92 -2.72 26.48
N THR A 52 0.95 -3.77 25.64
CA THR A 52 2.08 -4.00 24.74
C THR A 52 1.95 -3.13 23.51
N MET A 53 3.02 -2.47 23.08
CA MET A 53 2.99 -1.51 21.99
C MET A 53 4.19 -1.72 21.06
N ARG A 54 3.98 -1.41 19.79
CA ARG A 54 5.05 -1.42 18.78
C ARG A 54 4.83 -0.36 17.69
N TYR A 55 3.63 -0.28 17.14
CA TYR A 55 3.30 0.63 16.05
C TYR A 55 2.72 1.93 16.62
N ILE A 56 3.35 3.08 16.33
CA ILE A 56 2.98 4.42 16.80
C ILE A 56 2.64 4.44 18.30
N PRO A 57 3.55 4.03 19.20
CA PRO A 57 3.28 3.92 20.64
C PRO A 57 2.91 5.26 21.27
N SER A 58 3.43 6.37 20.73
CA SER A 58 3.15 7.72 21.21
C SER A 58 1.67 8.11 21.17
N ALA A 59 0.88 7.57 20.23
CA ALA A 59 -0.55 7.86 20.14
C ALA A 59 -1.31 7.29 21.36
N ILE A 60 -0.95 6.09 21.81
CA ILE A 60 -1.57 5.45 22.98
C ILE A 60 -1.14 6.16 24.27
N THR A 61 0.17 6.37 24.45
CA THR A 61 0.71 6.99 25.65
C THR A 61 0.28 8.46 25.82
N ALA A 62 0.15 9.21 24.72
CA ALA A 62 -0.35 10.59 24.76
C ALA A 62 -1.83 10.67 25.15
N HIS A 63 -2.64 9.67 24.78
CA HIS A 63 -4.08 9.66 25.08
C HIS A 63 -4.37 9.24 26.53
N PHE A 64 -3.70 8.18 27.03
CA PHE A 64 -4.03 7.58 28.32
C PHE A 64 -3.15 8.04 29.47
N GLY A 65 -1.95 8.58 29.20
CA GLY A 65 -0.98 8.88 30.26
C GLY A 65 -0.61 7.61 31.05
N ASP A 66 -0.68 7.70 32.39
CA ASP A 66 -0.36 6.60 33.30
C ASP A 66 -1.60 5.90 33.90
N GLY A 67 -2.81 6.24 33.44
CA GLY A 67 -4.03 5.66 33.98
C GLY A 67 -5.29 5.93 33.14
N TYR A 68 -6.31 5.15 33.43
CA TYR A 68 -7.65 5.32 32.87
C TYR A 68 -8.70 5.18 33.99
N ARG A 69 -9.38 6.27 34.32
CA ARG A 69 -10.31 6.36 35.46
C ARG A 69 -9.65 5.87 36.75
N GLN A 70 -10.04 4.69 37.29
CA GLN A 70 -9.48 4.08 38.50
C GLN A 70 -8.41 3.02 38.19
N MET A 71 -8.16 2.75 36.90
CA MET A 71 -7.22 1.74 36.46
C MET A 71 -5.82 2.32 36.29
N ARG A 72 -4.82 1.62 36.81
CA ARG A 72 -3.42 1.88 36.55
C ARG A 72 -3.04 1.26 35.22
N LEU A 73 -2.45 2.05 34.33
CA LEU A 73 -1.89 1.59 33.08
C LEU A 73 -0.37 1.65 33.10
N SER A 74 0.26 0.62 32.57
CA SER A 74 1.68 0.59 32.28
C SER A 74 1.89 0.20 30.82
N PHE A 75 2.99 0.63 30.22
CA PHE A 75 3.24 0.45 28.80
C PHE A 75 4.54 -0.31 28.59
N SER A 76 4.49 -1.31 27.71
CA SER A 76 5.65 -2.13 27.35
C SER A 76 5.88 -2.01 25.84
N GLU A 77 6.98 -1.38 25.46
CA GLU A 77 7.37 -1.19 24.06
C GLU A 77 8.34 -2.29 23.62
N GLU A 78 8.14 -2.81 22.41
CA GLU A 78 8.97 -3.85 21.81
C GLU A 78 9.98 -3.23 20.85
N ASP A 79 11.27 -3.42 21.09
CA ASP A 79 12.34 -3.01 20.16
C ASP A 79 12.40 -3.89 18.90
N LYS A 80 11.96 -5.13 19.00
CA LYS A 80 11.91 -6.13 17.92
C LYS A 80 10.63 -6.95 18.01
N PRO A 81 10.14 -7.56 16.90
CA PRO A 81 8.94 -8.40 16.95
C PRO A 81 9.15 -9.62 17.85
N LEU A 82 8.43 -9.68 18.96
CA LEU A 82 8.48 -10.79 19.91
C LEU A 82 7.33 -11.81 19.73
N GLY A 83 6.41 -11.58 18.79
CA GLY A 83 5.21 -12.38 18.66
C GLY A 83 4.21 -12.10 19.79
N THR A 84 3.02 -12.71 19.71
CA THR A 84 1.92 -12.38 20.65
C THR A 84 2.22 -12.82 22.09
N ALA A 85 2.79 -14.00 22.30
CA ALA A 85 3.12 -14.49 23.64
C ALA A 85 4.42 -13.90 24.17
N GLY A 86 5.42 -13.67 23.32
CA GLY A 86 6.69 -13.06 23.73
C GLY A 86 6.50 -11.62 24.21
N SER A 87 5.63 -10.83 23.55
CA SER A 87 5.30 -9.47 23.99
C SER A 87 4.58 -9.44 25.35
N VAL A 88 3.68 -10.40 25.59
CA VAL A 88 3.03 -10.56 26.89
C VAL A 88 4.06 -10.92 27.97
N ARG A 89 4.99 -11.83 27.68
CA ARG A 89 6.07 -12.19 28.62
C ARG A 89 6.92 -10.97 28.97
N LEU A 90 7.33 -10.18 27.97
CA LEU A 90 8.08 -8.95 28.19
C LEU A 90 7.31 -7.97 29.11
N ALA A 91 6.01 -7.78 28.86
CA ALA A 91 5.18 -6.89 29.66
C ALA A 91 5.06 -7.37 31.12
N VAL A 92 4.83 -8.66 31.35
CA VAL A 92 4.73 -9.26 32.69
C VAL A 92 6.05 -9.09 33.45
N ASP A 93 7.18 -9.39 32.82
CA ASP A 93 8.49 -9.31 33.46
C ASP A 93 8.90 -7.87 33.74
N SER A 94 8.74 -6.95 32.77
CA SER A 94 9.17 -5.56 32.90
C SER A 94 8.29 -4.73 33.85
N GLN A 95 6.98 -4.96 33.84
CA GLN A 95 6.06 -4.14 34.63
C GLN A 95 5.79 -4.72 36.02
N TRP A 96 5.91 -6.05 36.21
CA TRP A 96 5.54 -6.69 37.47
C TRP A 96 6.63 -7.59 38.06
N GLY A 97 7.76 -7.79 37.38
CA GLY A 97 8.84 -8.67 37.82
C GLY A 97 8.48 -10.17 37.81
N GLY A 98 7.48 -10.54 37.01
CA GLY A 98 6.92 -11.88 36.91
C GLY A 98 5.46 -11.96 37.37
N ALA A 99 4.80 -13.09 37.15
CA ALA A 99 3.43 -13.35 37.54
C ALA A 99 3.38 -14.19 38.84
N ASN A 100 2.65 -13.68 39.84
CA ASN A 100 2.37 -14.42 41.09
C ASN A 100 0.95 -15.03 41.11
N ASP A 101 0.07 -14.55 40.23
CA ASP A 101 -1.31 -14.96 40.06
C ASP A 101 -1.63 -15.14 38.59
N ASP A 102 -2.81 -15.70 38.29
CA ASP A 102 -3.34 -15.78 36.92
C ASP A 102 -3.38 -14.38 36.26
N VAL A 103 -2.98 -14.33 35.00
CA VAL A 103 -2.97 -13.11 34.18
C VAL A 103 -4.01 -13.23 33.07
N LEU A 104 -4.85 -12.22 32.94
CA LEU A 104 -5.77 -12.07 31.81
C LEU A 104 -5.03 -11.42 30.63
N ILE A 105 -5.10 -12.01 29.48
CA ILE A 105 -4.58 -11.45 28.23
C ILE A 105 -5.78 -11.14 27.34
N ILE A 106 -5.80 -9.94 26.77
CA ILE A 106 -6.88 -9.51 25.86
C ILE A 106 -6.32 -8.79 24.65
N SER A 107 -6.87 -9.09 23.46
CA SER A 107 -6.51 -8.40 22.23
C SER A 107 -7.01 -6.94 22.26
N GLY A 108 -6.13 -5.99 21.97
CA GLY A 108 -6.40 -4.55 22.00
C GLY A 108 -7.22 -4.01 20.82
N ASP A 109 -7.72 -4.88 19.96
CA ASP A 109 -8.30 -4.55 18.66
C ASP A 109 -9.67 -5.21 18.40
N ALA A 110 -10.28 -5.80 19.42
CA ALA A 110 -11.60 -6.42 19.35
C ALA A 110 -12.63 -5.64 20.18
N LEU A 111 -13.83 -5.51 19.66
CA LEU A 111 -15.00 -5.01 20.41
C LEU A 111 -15.72 -6.20 21.04
N THR A 112 -15.95 -6.15 22.37
CA THR A 112 -16.56 -7.27 23.09
C THR A 112 -17.23 -6.81 24.38
N ASP A 113 -18.25 -7.57 24.83
CA ASP A 113 -18.91 -7.43 26.13
C ASP A 113 -18.94 -8.76 26.92
N ILE A 114 -17.94 -9.60 26.69
CA ILE A 114 -17.81 -10.93 27.32
C ILE A 114 -17.71 -10.83 28.84
N ASP A 115 -18.45 -11.70 29.56
CA ASP A 115 -18.33 -11.80 31.02
C ASP A 115 -16.99 -12.43 31.43
N LEU A 116 -16.03 -11.56 31.71
CA LEU A 116 -14.69 -11.97 32.14
C LEU A 116 -14.69 -12.63 33.53
N SER A 117 -15.66 -12.29 34.39
CA SER A 117 -15.78 -12.87 35.74
C SER A 117 -16.18 -14.32 35.66
N GLU A 118 -17.14 -14.69 34.80
CA GLU A 118 -17.52 -16.07 34.56
C GLU A 118 -16.36 -16.88 33.97
N ALA A 119 -15.63 -16.34 32.99
CA ALA A 119 -14.46 -16.97 32.39
C ALA A 119 -13.35 -17.23 33.44
N CYS A 120 -13.09 -16.26 34.34
CA CYS A 120 -12.14 -16.41 35.43
C CYS A 120 -12.58 -17.45 36.46
N ALA A 121 -13.87 -17.51 36.79
CA ALA A 121 -14.42 -18.54 37.69
C ALA A 121 -14.28 -19.95 37.06
N PHE A 122 -14.54 -20.06 35.76
CA PHE A 122 -14.34 -21.30 35.01
C PHE A 122 -12.87 -21.75 35.05
N HIS A 123 -11.92 -20.86 34.74
CA HIS A 123 -10.48 -21.12 34.78
C HIS A 123 -10.05 -21.72 36.14
N LYS A 124 -10.42 -21.04 37.22
CA LYS A 124 -10.11 -21.46 38.59
C LYS A 124 -10.76 -22.82 38.95
N SER A 125 -12.01 -23.05 38.54
CA SER A 125 -12.75 -24.29 38.83
C SER A 125 -12.12 -25.52 38.16
N ARG A 126 -11.44 -25.29 37.01
CA ARG A 126 -10.76 -26.33 36.23
C ARG A 126 -9.30 -26.50 36.61
N HIS A 127 -8.74 -25.66 37.49
CA HIS A 127 -7.31 -25.58 37.76
C HIS A 127 -6.51 -25.56 36.47
N ALA A 128 -6.96 -24.74 35.51
CA ALA A 128 -6.39 -24.70 34.19
C ALA A 128 -5.01 -24.04 34.16
N ALA A 129 -4.10 -24.55 33.36
CA ALA A 129 -2.87 -23.82 33.04
C ALA A 129 -3.14 -22.67 32.04
N ALA A 130 -4.05 -22.92 31.10
CA ALA A 130 -4.56 -21.89 30.20
C ALA A 130 -6.05 -22.09 29.92
N THR A 131 -6.81 -21.00 29.87
CA THR A 131 -8.19 -20.98 29.37
C THR A 131 -8.27 -20.02 28.20
N LEU A 132 -8.75 -20.52 27.07
CA LEU A 132 -9.03 -19.74 25.88
C LEU A 132 -10.52 -19.42 25.82
N ILE A 133 -10.86 -18.15 25.64
CA ILE A 133 -12.26 -17.77 25.39
C ILE A 133 -12.51 -17.94 23.89
N VAL A 134 -13.55 -18.69 23.55
CA VAL A 134 -13.94 -18.99 22.17
C VAL A 134 -15.40 -18.62 21.91
N THR A 135 -15.69 -18.28 20.65
CA THR A 135 -17.05 -17.99 20.19
C THR A 135 -17.33 -18.67 18.86
N ARG A 136 -18.62 -18.92 18.55
CA ARG A 136 -18.99 -19.51 17.26
C ARG A 136 -19.06 -18.44 16.18
N VAL A 137 -18.42 -18.71 15.04
CA VAL A 137 -18.37 -17.80 13.90
C VAL A 137 -18.98 -18.45 12.65
N ALA A 138 -19.59 -17.62 11.79
CA ALA A 138 -20.20 -18.11 10.55
C ALA A 138 -19.16 -18.52 9.49
N ASP A 139 -18.02 -17.81 9.41
CA ASP A 139 -16.89 -18.18 8.56
C ASP A 139 -15.63 -18.41 9.41
N PRO A 140 -15.27 -19.68 9.65
CA PRO A 140 -14.14 -20.02 10.50
C PRO A 140 -12.76 -19.79 9.86
N ARG A 141 -12.68 -19.58 8.55
CA ARG A 141 -11.41 -19.50 7.80
C ARG A 141 -10.54 -18.31 8.14
N GLU A 142 -11.14 -17.25 8.64
CA GLU A 142 -10.43 -16.01 8.98
C GLU A 142 -9.76 -16.05 10.36
N TYR A 143 -10.07 -17.07 11.16
CA TYR A 143 -9.68 -17.16 12.58
C TYR A 143 -8.84 -18.40 12.88
N GLY A 144 -8.10 -18.35 13.98
CA GLY A 144 -7.59 -19.53 14.64
C GLY A 144 -8.75 -20.27 15.33
N LEU A 145 -8.81 -21.59 15.19
CA LEU A 145 -9.89 -22.41 15.75
C LEU A 145 -9.35 -23.30 16.86
N ALA A 146 -10.17 -23.51 17.89
CA ALA A 146 -9.88 -24.47 18.96
C ALA A 146 -10.79 -25.68 18.86
N GLU A 147 -10.20 -26.88 18.86
CA GLU A 147 -10.91 -28.14 19.01
C GLU A 147 -10.91 -28.55 20.48
N PHE A 148 -12.05 -28.94 21.02
CA PHE A 148 -12.20 -29.33 22.42
C PHE A 148 -13.29 -30.37 22.62
N ASP A 149 -13.18 -31.14 23.71
CA ASP A 149 -14.12 -32.16 24.09
C ASP A 149 -15.37 -31.59 24.81
N ARG A 150 -16.28 -32.50 25.27
CA ARG A 150 -17.53 -32.09 25.95
C ARG A 150 -17.29 -31.42 27.31
N GLU A 151 -16.19 -31.66 27.95
CA GLU A 151 -15.77 -31.05 29.20
C GLU A 151 -15.09 -29.70 28.98
N GLY A 152 -14.88 -29.29 27.72
CA GLY A 152 -14.20 -28.05 27.32
C GLY A 152 -12.66 -28.18 27.27
N ARG A 153 -12.10 -29.41 27.42
CA ARG A 153 -10.66 -29.59 27.35
C ARG A 153 -10.20 -29.52 25.90
N ILE A 154 -9.21 -28.68 25.63
CA ILE A 154 -8.68 -28.49 24.29
C ILE A 154 -7.90 -29.72 23.83
N THR A 155 -8.18 -30.16 22.62
CA THR A 155 -7.57 -31.33 21.96
C THR A 155 -6.72 -30.95 20.75
N GLY A 156 -6.93 -29.79 20.17
CA GLY A 156 -6.18 -29.32 19.00
C GLY A 156 -6.43 -27.85 18.66
N PHE A 157 -5.58 -27.35 17.75
CA PHE A 157 -5.66 -25.99 17.20
C PHE A 157 -5.49 -26.04 15.70
N LEU A 158 -6.25 -25.18 15.00
CA LEU A 158 -6.17 -24.99 13.55
C LEU A 158 -6.04 -23.50 13.26
N GLU A 159 -4.93 -23.07 12.69
CA GLU A 159 -4.74 -21.66 12.33
C GLU A 159 -5.20 -21.41 10.90
N LYS A 160 -6.25 -20.61 10.74
CA LYS A 160 -6.83 -20.18 9.45
C LYS A 160 -7.00 -21.32 8.44
N PRO A 161 -7.79 -22.35 8.76
CA PRO A 161 -7.91 -23.53 7.94
C PRO A 161 -8.65 -23.26 6.63
N GLY A 162 -8.37 -24.06 5.61
CA GLY A 162 -9.23 -24.13 4.42
C GLY A 162 -10.58 -24.80 4.73
N TRP A 163 -11.59 -24.64 3.86
CA TRP A 163 -12.93 -25.24 4.04
C TRP A 163 -12.91 -26.74 4.35
N GLY A 164 -12.02 -27.50 3.73
CA GLY A 164 -11.91 -28.94 3.95
C GLY A 164 -11.19 -29.34 5.26
N GLN A 165 -10.64 -28.40 5.99
CA GLN A 165 -9.88 -28.61 7.21
C GLN A 165 -10.61 -28.10 8.47
N ALA A 166 -11.60 -27.20 8.30
CA ALA A 166 -12.35 -26.63 9.41
C ALA A 166 -13.30 -27.68 10.01
N ALA A 167 -12.83 -28.39 11.05
CA ALA A 167 -13.61 -29.37 11.79
C ALA A 167 -14.51 -28.72 12.88
N THR A 168 -14.31 -27.45 13.18
CA THR A 168 -15.04 -26.67 14.18
C THR A 168 -15.24 -25.23 13.69
N ASP A 169 -16.23 -24.54 14.24
CA ASP A 169 -16.53 -23.12 14.05
C ASP A 169 -16.18 -22.28 15.30
N ALA A 170 -15.53 -22.89 16.31
CA ALA A 170 -15.13 -22.24 17.55
C ALA A 170 -13.87 -21.38 17.33
N ALA A 171 -14.07 -20.10 17.06
CA ALA A 171 -13.01 -19.14 16.84
C ALA A 171 -12.36 -18.71 18.16
N ASN A 172 -11.05 -18.60 18.13
CA ASN A 172 -10.24 -18.03 19.19
C ASN A 172 -10.44 -16.50 19.22
N THR A 173 -10.94 -15.97 20.33
CA THR A 173 -11.24 -14.54 20.48
C THR A 173 -10.01 -13.65 20.73
N GLY A 174 -8.84 -14.24 20.98
CA GLY A 174 -7.66 -13.48 21.44
C GLY A 174 -7.74 -13.07 22.91
N ILE A 175 -8.63 -13.69 23.69
CA ILE A 175 -8.75 -13.48 25.14
C ILE A 175 -8.39 -14.77 25.86
N TYR A 176 -7.41 -14.68 26.77
CA TYR A 176 -6.85 -15.83 27.48
C TYR A 176 -6.71 -15.55 28.96
N ILE A 177 -6.75 -16.61 29.78
CA ILE A 177 -6.35 -16.57 31.17
C ILE A 177 -5.22 -17.59 31.34
N LEU A 178 -4.06 -17.14 31.76
CA LEU A 178 -2.87 -17.97 31.92
C LEU A 178 -2.44 -18.03 33.37
N SER A 179 -2.12 -19.26 33.84
CA SER A 179 -1.45 -19.45 35.12
C SER A 179 0.00 -18.96 35.06
N PRO A 180 0.65 -18.68 36.23
CA PRO A 180 2.07 -18.37 36.27
C PRO A 180 2.96 -19.42 35.59
N GLU A 181 2.64 -20.70 35.75
CA GLU A 181 3.36 -21.83 35.13
C GLU A 181 3.31 -21.77 33.60
N ALA A 182 2.14 -21.46 33.02
CA ALA A 182 1.99 -21.31 31.58
C ALA A 182 2.78 -20.11 31.04
N LEU A 183 2.81 -18.98 31.80
CA LEU A 183 3.59 -17.81 31.47
C LEU A 183 5.11 -18.07 31.54
N GLU A 184 5.58 -18.82 32.51
CA GLU A 184 6.99 -19.21 32.64
C GLU A 184 7.47 -20.11 31.49
N SER A 185 6.57 -20.83 30.84
CA SER A 185 6.87 -21.64 29.65
C SER A 185 7.18 -20.81 28.39
N ILE A 186 6.92 -19.50 28.41
CA ILE A 186 7.25 -18.59 27.32
C ILE A 186 8.72 -18.15 27.45
N PRO A 187 9.61 -18.44 26.48
CA PRO A 187 11.00 -18.04 26.57
C PRO A 187 11.14 -16.51 26.48
N ALA A 188 12.00 -15.95 27.33
CA ALA A 188 12.27 -14.53 27.34
C ALA A 188 12.98 -14.09 26.03
N ASP A 189 12.70 -12.86 25.60
CA ASP A 189 13.35 -12.17 24.47
C ASP A 189 13.35 -12.97 23.14
N THR A 190 12.33 -13.80 22.94
CA THR A 190 12.19 -14.68 21.78
C THR A 190 10.87 -14.42 21.08
N ASN A 191 10.88 -14.49 19.73
CA ASN A 191 9.64 -14.43 18.97
C ASN A 191 8.83 -15.70 19.24
N PHE A 192 7.71 -15.57 19.94
CA PHE A 192 6.89 -16.67 20.40
C PHE A 192 5.40 -16.28 20.30
N ASP A 193 4.60 -17.14 19.66
CA ASP A 193 3.18 -16.88 19.40
C ASP A 193 2.30 -17.79 20.26
N PHE A 194 1.14 -17.30 20.70
CA PHE A 194 0.21 -18.10 21.49
C PHE A 194 -0.27 -19.34 20.73
N ALA A 195 -0.80 -19.15 19.53
CA ALA A 195 -1.47 -20.21 18.79
C ALA A 195 -0.48 -21.19 18.14
N LYS A 196 0.69 -20.68 17.68
CA LYS A 196 1.68 -21.49 16.96
C LYS A 196 2.66 -22.21 17.88
N ASP A 197 3.00 -21.58 19.01
CA ASP A 197 4.09 -22.04 19.86
C ASP A 197 3.61 -22.44 21.25
N LEU A 198 2.98 -21.52 22.02
CA LEU A 198 2.64 -21.77 23.42
C LEU A 198 1.59 -22.87 23.60
N PHE A 199 0.43 -22.73 22.97
CA PHE A 199 -0.66 -23.69 23.19
C PHE A 199 -0.31 -25.10 22.71
N PRO A 200 0.34 -25.31 21.55
CA PRO A 200 0.85 -26.63 21.17
C PRO A 200 1.90 -27.17 22.14
N LEU A 201 2.78 -26.31 22.71
CA LEU A 201 3.74 -26.70 23.72
C LEU A 201 3.05 -27.20 24.99
N LEU A 202 2.14 -26.43 25.55
CA LEU A 202 1.40 -26.79 26.78
C LEU A 202 0.57 -28.08 26.58
N LEU A 203 -0.04 -28.22 25.39
CA LEU A 203 -0.81 -29.44 25.05
C LEU A 203 0.09 -30.67 24.97
N ARG A 204 1.27 -30.58 24.33
CA ARG A 204 2.27 -31.64 24.26
C ARG A 204 2.77 -32.02 25.64
N ASP A 205 2.97 -31.07 26.53
CA ASP A 205 3.49 -31.30 27.89
C ASP A 205 2.38 -31.75 28.86
N GLY A 206 1.13 -31.92 28.34
CA GLY A 206 0.00 -32.50 29.09
C GLY A 206 -0.66 -31.53 30.08
N LEU A 207 -0.34 -30.24 30.03
CA LEU A 207 -0.93 -29.24 30.91
C LEU A 207 -2.43 -29.07 30.63
N PRO A 208 -3.25 -28.69 31.64
CA PRO A 208 -4.70 -28.57 31.48
C PRO A 208 -5.08 -27.31 30.72
N LEU A 209 -5.41 -27.44 29.44
CA LEU A 209 -5.92 -26.37 28.58
C LEU A 209 -7.42 -26.52 28.39
N TYR A 210 -8.16 -25.44 28.56
CA TYR A 210 -9.60 -25.43 28.41
C TYR A 210 -10.09 -24.31 27.49
N ALA A 211 -11.17 -24.58 26.76
CA ALA A 211 -11.94 -23.61 26.02
C ALA A 211 -13.17 -23.20 26.86
N TYR A 212 -13.35 -21.91 27.05
CA TYR A 212 -14.57 -21.33 27.60
C TYR A 212 -15.39 -20.74 26.44
N GLU A 213 -16.52 -21.40 26.10
CA GLU A 213 -17.37 -20.97 25.01
C GLU A 213 -18.36 -19.88 25.50
N THR A 214 -18.26 -18.68 24.92
CA THR A 214 -19.17 -17.57 25.21
C THR A 214 -20.21 -17.38 24.11
N LYS A 215 -21.35 -16.79 24.48
CA LYS A 215 -22.39 -16.30 23.57
C LYS A 215 -22.51 -14.78 23.54
N ASP A 216 -21.68 -14.11 24.33
CA ASP A 216 -21.62 -12.67 24.38
C ASP A 216 -21.06 -12.10 23.08
N TYR A 217 -21.22 -10.81 22.89
CA TYR A 217 -20.75 -10.15 21.68
C TYR A 217 -19.22 -10.14 21.60
N TRP A 218 -18.71 -10.52 20.44
CA TRP A 218 -17.30 -10.39 20.10
C TRP A 218 -17.13 -10.11 18.61
N CYS A 219 -16.30 -9.15 18.26
CA CYS A 219 -15.97 -8.78 16.89
C CYS A 219 -14.50 -8.34 16.77
N ASP A 220 -13.70 -9.08 16.03
CA ASP A 220 -12.35 -8.64 15.64
C ASP A 220 -12.44 -7.58 14.53
N ILE A 221 -11.91 -6.39 14.78
CA ILE A 221 -11.93 -5.29 13.81
C ILE A 221 -10.81 -5.51 12.79
N GLY A 222 -10.95 -6.53 11.94
CA GLY A 222 -9.91 -6.96 11.02
C GLY A 222 -9.74 -6.09 9.78
N ASP A 223 -10.80 -5.48 9.28
CA ASP A 223 -10.85 -4.66 8.06
C ASP A 223 -11.87 -3.52 8.16
N LEU A 224 -11.97 -2.68 7.10
CA LEU A 224 -12.89 -1.54 7.08
C LEU A 224 -14.36 -1.96 7.09
N THR A 225 -14.71 -3.10 6.53
CA THR A 225 -16.09 -3.61 6.51
C THR A 225 -16.52 -3.99 7.92
N THR A 226 -15.68 -4.74 8.62
CA THR A 226 -15.89 -5.12 10.01
C THR A 226 -15.90 -3.90 10.93
N TYR A 227 -15.03 -2.91 10.67
CA TYR A 227 -15.03 -1.64 11.40
C TYR A 227 -16.36 -0.89 11.28
N LEU A 228 -16.91 -0.75 10.06
CA LEU A 228 -18.22 -0.14 9.83
C LEU A 228 -19.36 -0.97 10.45
N THR A 229 -19.21 -2.29 10.50
CA THR A 229 -20.18 -3.19 11.15
C THR A 229 -20.17 -2.98 12.67
N CYS A 230 -19.02 -2.88 13.32
CA CYS A 230 -18.91 -2.59 14.76
C CYS A 230 -19.59 -1.26 15.13
N GLN A 231 -19.42 -0.21 14.31
CA GLN A 231 -20.13 1.07 14.51
C GLN A 231 -21.65 0.87 14.53
N ARG A 232 -22.16 0.08 13.58
CA ARG A 232 -23.59 -0.22 13.45
C ARG A 232 -24.09 -1.06 14.63
N ASP A 233 -23.33 -2.07 15.05
CA ASP A 233 -23.70 -2.95 16.15
C ASP A 233 -23.79 -2.20 17.48
N ILE A 234 -22.89 -1.22 17.72
CA ILE A 234 -22.97 -0.30 18.86
C ILE A 234 -24.28 0.51 18.79
N LEU A 235 -24.58 1.11 17.64
CA LEU A 235 -25.77 1.95 17.47
C LEU A 235 -27.08 1.16 17.57
N GLU A 236 -27.08 -0.12 17.20
CA GLU A 236 -28.23 -1.04 17.36
C GLU A 236 -28.35 -1.62 18.79
N GLY A 237 -27.35 -1.39 19.65
CA GLY A 237 -27.33 -1.94 21.00
C GLY A 237 -27.10 -3.45 21.05
N ARG A 238 -26.42 -4.02 20.05
CA ARG A 238 -26.06 -5.44 20.02
C ARG A 238 -24.93 -5.78 20.98
N VAL A 239 -24.08 -4.81 21.27
CA VAL A 239 -23.01 -4.89 22.25
C VAL A 239 -23.32 -3.95 23.41
N LYS A 240 -23.14 -4.43 24.63
CA LYS A 240 -23.32 -3.61 25.84
C LYS A 240 -22.18 -2.58 25.93
N THR A 241 -22.52 -1.33 25.93
CA THR A 241 -21.56 -0.22 26.08
C THR A 241 -22.11 0.84 27.00
N ASN A 242 -21.23 1.67 27.56
CA ASN A 242 -21.62 2.80 28.41
C ASN A 242 -22.03 4.05 27.61
N LEU A 243 -22.42 3.91 26.33
CA LEU A 243 -22.88 5.03 25.53
C LEU A 243 -24.33 5.39 25.84
N PRO A 244 -24.66 6.66 26.07
CA PRO A 244 -26.02 7.10 26.38
C PRO A 244 -26.88 7.18 25.11
N VAL A 245 -27.45 6.06 24.69
CA VAL A 245 -28.37 6.00 23.54
C VAL A 245 -29.82 6.21 24.01
N LYS A 246 -30.51 7.23 23.46
CA LYS A 246 -31.90 7.49 23.70
C LYS A 246 -32.66 7.52 22.36
N ASP A 247 -33.67 6.69 22.22
CA ASP A 247 -34.49 6.57 21.00
C ASP A 247 -33.65 6.34 19.70
N GLY A 248 -32.57 5.60 19.83
CA GLY A 248 -31.62 5.35 18.74
C GLY A 248 -30.67 6.53 18.41
N VAL A 249 -30.69 7.59 19.23
CA VAL A 249 -29.81 8.74 19.09
C VAL A 249 -28.81 8.77 20.26
N CYS A 250 -27.54 8.75 19.97
CA CYS A 250 -26.47 9.07 20.90
C CYS A 250 -25.91 10.44 20.51
N MET A 251 -26.11 11.44 21.35
CA MET A 251 -25.75 12.82 21.03
C MET A 251 -25.13 13.48 22.27
N ALA A 252 -23.95 14.06 22.12
CA ALA A 252 -23.29 14.80 23.17
C ALA A 252 -23.92 16.18 23.37
N GLU A 253 -24.26 16.88 22.27
CA GLU A 253 -24.87 18.20 22.22
C GLU A 253 -25.83 18.25 21.03
N GLU A 254 -26.96 18.95 21.14
CA GLU A 254 -27.90 19.11 20.04
C GLU A 254 -27.43 20.21 19.08
N PRO A 255 -27.09 19.88 17.82
CA PRO A 255 -26.67 20.87 16.85
C PRO A 255 -27.80 21.84 16.50
N ALA A 256 -27.45 23.11 16.30
CA ALA A 256 -28.43 24.08 15.82
C ALA A 256 -28.70 23.89 14.32
N GLY A 257 -29.97 24.02 13.88
CA GLY A 257 -30.32 24.04 12.46
C GLY A 257 -31.61 23.28 12.11
N GLY A 258 -32.05 23.42 10.86
CA GLY A 258 -33.22 22.74 10.29
C GLY A 258 -32.86 21.48 9.54
N TYR A 259 -32.27 20.49 10.18
CA TYR A 259 -31.85 19.20 9.63
C TYR A 259 -32.83 18.06 9.97
N THR A 260 -32.63 16.91 9.37
CA THR A 260 -33.41 15.69 9.63
C THR A 260 -32.50 14.59 10.16
N LEU A 261 -32.80 14.03 11.34
CA LEU A 261 -32.15 12.82 11.85
C LEU A 261 -33.02 11.60 11.54
N ILE A 262 -32.36 10.55 11.08
CA ILE A 262 -32.96 9.23 10.85
C ILE A 262 -32.18 8.23 11.72
N PRO A 263 -32.70 7.87 12.91
CA PRO A 263 -32.00 6.94 13.80
C PRO A 263 -31.77 5.55 13.17
N PRO A 264 -30.76 4.80 13.67
CA PRO A 264 -29.86 5.17 14.75
C PRO A 264 -28.68 6.04 14.26
N VAL A 265 -28.22 6.97 15.11
CA VAL A 265 -27.12 7.90 14.82
C VAL A 265 -26.28 8.21 16.06
N TYR A 266 -25.00 8.50 15.84
CA TYR A 266 -24.09 9.10 16.83
C TYR A 266 -23.67 10.49 16.38
N ILE A 267 -23.72 11.47 17.30
CA ILE A 267 -23.30 12.86 17.06
C ILE A 267 -22.40 13.32 18.21
N GLY A 268 -21.16 13.63 17.89
CA GLY A 268 -20.16 14.15 18.82
C GLY A 268 -20.40 15.59 19.25
N LYS A 269 -19.40 16.19 19.88
CA LYS A 269 -19.45 17.58 20.37
C LYS A 269 -19.15 18.58 19.26
N ASN A 270 -19.68 19.80 19.41
CA ASN A 270 -19.39 20.92 18.49
C ASN A 270 -19.69 20.62 17.01
N VAL A 271 -20.63 19.73 16.71
CA VAL A 271 -21.03 19.38 15.35
C VAL A 271 -21.96 20.47 14.79
N GLN A 272 -21.67 20.93 13.58
CA GLN A 272 -22.49 21.91 12.86
C GLN A 272 -23.22 21.23 11.71
N ILE A 273 -24.54 21.37 11.63
CA ILE A 273 -25.36 20.73 10.61
C ILE A 273 -26.19 21.80 9.87
N GLY A 274 -25.98 21.88 8.55
CA GLY A 274 -26.66 22.82 7.68
C GLY A 274 -28.13 22.51 7.44
N ALA A 275 -28.85 23.51 6.92
CA ALA A 275 -30.29 23.39 6.65
C ALA A 275 -30.62 22.28 5.65
N ALA A 276 -31.71 21.54 5.92
CA ALA A 276 -32.18 20.43 5.09
C ALA A 276 -31.18 19.29 4.89
N ALA A 277 -30.13 19.19 5.69
CA ALA A 277 -29.25 18.04 5.72
C ALA A 277 -29.96 16.82 6.29
N GLN A 278 -29.63 15.62 5.81
CA GLN A 278 -30.19 14.34 6.24
C GLN A 278 -29.08 13.47 6.83
N ILE A 279 -29.19 13.14 8.11
CA ILE A 279 -28.20 12.37 8.85
C ILE A 279 -28.82 11.03 9.28
N GLY A 280 -28.21 9.93 8.84
CA GLY A 280 -28.67 8.58 9.16
C GLY A 280 -29.47 7.91 8.04
N PRO A 281 -29.93 6.65 8.27
CA PRO A 281 -29.61 5.87 9.47
C PRO A 281 -28.14 5.42 9.50
N PHE A 282 -27.68 4.99 10.67
CA PHE A 282 -26.32 4.47 10.89
C PHE A 282 -25.21 5.48 10.54
N ALA A 283 -25.43 6.75 10.81
CA ALA A 283 -24.39 7.77 10.66
C ALA A 283 -23.67 8.00 12.00
N VAL A 284 -22.37 8.11 11.93
CA VAL A 284 -21.48 8.47 13.05
C VAL A 284 -20.77 9.76 12.67
N LEU A 285 -20.99 10.82 13.45
CA LEU A 285 -20.34 12.12 13.29
C LEU A 285 -19.43 12.36 14.49
N GLY A 286 -18.13 12.41 14.28
CA GLY A 286 -17.12 12.76 15.29
C GLY A 286 -17.18 14.22 15.73
N ASP A 287 -16.36 14.58 16.68
CA ASP A 287 -16.31 15.92 17.26
C ASP A 287 -15.91 16.98 16.22
N GLY A 288 -16.54 18.15 16.27
CA GLY A 288 -16.21 19.27 15.39
C GLY A 288 -16.53 19.08 13.90
N CYS A 289 -17.32 18.08 13.53
CA CYS A 289 -17.72 17.88 12.14
C CYS A 289 -18.59 19.05 11.63
N HIS A 290 -18.38 19.43 10.37
CA HIS A 290 -19.19 20.41 9.67
C HIS A 290 -19.94 19.78 8.49
N ILE A 291 -21.26 19.82 8.51
CA ILE A 291 -22.12 19.25 7.46
C ILE A 291 -22.86 20.40 6.75
N GLY A 292 -22.65 20.52 5.45
CA GLY A 292 -23.27 21.57 4.62
C GLY A 292 -24.76 21.37 4.37
N ASN A 293 -25.37 22.40 3.75
CA ASN A 293 -26.78 22.42 3.44
C ASN A 293 -27.18 21.32 2.42
N ASN A 294 -28.33 20.67 2.64
CA ASN A 294 -28.82 19.59 1.78
C ASN A 294 -27.86 18.40 1.62
N ALA A 295 -26.84 18.26 2.45
CA ALA A 295 -25.94 17.10 2.45
C ALA A 295 -26.66 15.87 2.97
N LYS A 296 -26.23 14.68 2.53
CA LYS A 296 -26.78 13.40 2.93
C LYS A 296 -25.67 12.49 3.45
N VAL A 297 -25.79 12.05 4.70
CA VAL A 297 -24.83 11.15 5.34
C VAL A 297 -25.59 9.92 5.83
N ARG A 298 -25.42 8.79 5.17
CA ARG A 298 -26.10 7.53 5.46
C ARG A 298 -25.11 6.38 5.63
N GLY A 299 -25.22 5.62 6.72
CA GLY A 299 -24.38 4.45 6.98
C GLY A 299 -22.89 4.75 7.01
N SER A 300 -22.53 6.02 7.20
CA SER A 300 -21.17 6.52 7.04
C SER A 300 -20.60 6.98 8.37
N VAL A 301 -19.28 6.86 8.50
CA VAL A 301 -18.51 7.26 9.66
C VAL A 301 -17.63 8.44 9.29
N LEU A 302 -17.84 9.56 9.95
CA LEU A 302 -17.03 10.76 9.86
C LEU A 302 -16.28 10.91 11.19
N LEU A 303 -14.96 10.89 11.13
CA LEU A 303 -14.11 11.14 12.31
C LEU A 303 -14.04 12.64 12.60
N ASP A 304 -13.25 13.03 13.60
CA ASP A 304 -13.27 14.39 14.10
C ASP A 304 -12.80 15.43 13.07
N GLY A 305 -13.42 16.60 13.09
CA GLY A 305 -13.06 17.74 12.25
C GLY A 305 -13.34 17.56 10.75
N VAL A 306 -14.14 16.58 10.37
CA VAL A 306 -14.49 16.34 8.95
C VAL A 306 -15.40 17.45 8.42
N TYR A 307 -15.08 17.94 7.22
CA TYR A 307 -15.89 18.90 6.49
C TYR A 307 -16.65 18.24 5.33
N ILE A 308 -17.97 18.34 5.33
CA ILE A 308 -18.87 17.91 4.26
C ILE A 308 -19.55 19.14 3.65
N GLY A 309 -19.30 19.41 2.38
CA GLY A 309 -19.87 20.54 1.65
C GLY A 309 -21.34 20.37 1.28
N ASP A 310 -21.96 21.48 0.83
CA ASP A 310 -23.35 21.51 0.41
C ASP A 310 -23.66 20.45 -0.64
N ARG A 311 -24.82 19.78 -0.49
CA ARG A 311 -25.32 18.74 -1.43
C ARG A 311 -24.39 17.55 -1.63
N ALA A 312 -23.37 17.36 -0.81
CA ALA A 312 -22.56 16.15 -0.86
C ALA A 312 -23.37 14.94 -0.37
N ALA A 313 -23.09 13.76 -0.91
CA ALA A 313 -23.83 12.53 -0.62
C ALA A 313 -22.87 11.40 -0.25
N LEU A 314 -22.98 10.90 0.97
CA LEU A 314 -22.18 9.80 1.51
C LEU A 314 -23.07 8.61 1.84
N THR A 315 -22.70 7.45 1.33
CA THR A 315 -23.39 6.18 1.60
C THR A 315 -22.38 5.11 1.97
N GLY A 316 -22.41 4.63 3.22
CA GLY A 316 -21.54 3.54 3.68
C GLY A 316 -20.04 3.85 3.61
N ALA A 317 -19.65 5.10 3.72
CA ALA A 317 -18.27 5.56 3.58
C ALA A 317 -17.62 5.87 4.93
N LEU A 318 -16.28 5.78 4.96
CA LEU A 318 -15.44 6.25 6.06
C LEU A 318 -14.69 7.52 5.63
N VAL A 319 -14.74 8.56 6.45
CA VAL A 319 -13.96 9.79 6.27
C VAL A 319 -13.16 10.05 7.53
N CYS A 320 -11.83 9.98 7.41
CA CYS A 320 -10.90 10.14 8.52
C CYS A 320 -10.75 11.62 8.95
N HIS A 321 -10.03 11.83 10.07
CA HIS A 321 -9.86 13.13 10.73
C HIS A 321 -9.48 14.24 9.76
N GLY A 322 -10.10 15.42 9.91
CA GLY A 322 -9.76 16.63 9.15
C GLY A 322 -9.97 16.56 7.64
N ALA A 323 -10.43 15.45 7.10
CA ALA A 323 -10.65 15.33 5.65
C ALA A 323 -11.84 16.18 5.18
N SER A 324 -11.81 16.59 3.91
CA SER A 324 -12.81 17.47 3.33
C SER A 324 -13.48 16.85 2.11
N VAL A 325 -14.80 16.76 2.13
CA VAL A 325 -15.62 16.37 0.98
C VAL A 325 -16.34 17.62 0.48
N ARG A 326 -15.96 18.13 -0.67
CA ARG A 326 -16.45 19.41 -1.20
C ARG A 326 -17.86 19.29 -1.76
N ARG A 327 -18.42 20.45 -2.13
CA ARG A 327 -19.79 20.60 -2.62
C ARG A 327 -20.15 19.59 -3.70
N GLY A 328 -21.30 18.91 -3.55
CA GLY A 328 -21.86 18.01 -4.56
C GLY A 328 -21.05 16.73 -4.82
N ALA A 329 -19.99 16.48 -4.06
CA ALA A 329 -19.23 15.23 -4.19
C ALA A 329 -20.00 14.03 -3.65
N ALA A 330 -19.71 12.83 -4.16
CA ALA A 330 -20.38 11.59 -3.79
C ALA A 330 -19.37 10.52 -3.36
N LEU A 331 -19.60 9.89 -2.20
CA LEU A 331 -18.85 8.73 -1.72
C LEU A 331 -19.79 7.53 -1.62
N PHE A 332 -19.36 6.40 -2.20
CA PHE A 332 -20.17 5.18 -2.23
C PHE A 332 -19.68 4.15 -1.21
N GLU A 333 -20.42 3.02 -1.11
CA GLU A 333 -20.25 2.01 -0.07
C GLU A 333 -18.81 1.48 0.03
N GLY A 334 -18.28 1.47 1.24
CA GLY A 334 -16.93 0.99 1.52
C GLY A 334 -15.81 1.93 1.06
N ALA A 335 -16.14 3.10 0.47
CA ALA A 335 -15.14 4.12 0.17
C ALA A 335 -14.52 4.65 1.48
N ALA A 336 -13.19 4.81 1.50
CA ALA A 336 -12.47 5.29 2.68
C ALA A 336 -11.53 6.44 2.30
N VAL A 337 -11.69 7.57 2.99
CA VAL A 337 -10.94 8.82 2.77
C VAL A 337 -10.00 9.01 3.96
N GLY A 338 -8.70 9.05 3.69
CA GLY A 338 -7.65 9.23 4.70
C GLY A 338 -7.62 10.62 5.32
N GLU A 339 -6.87 10.75 6.40
CA GLU A 339 -6.70 11.99 7.17
C GLU A 339 -6.25 13.14 6.28
N GLY A 340 -6.83 14.32 6.47
CA GLY A 340 -6.48 15.53 5.73
C GLY A 340 -6.76 15.51 4.22
N ALA A 341 -7.26 14.40 3.67
CA ALA A 341 -7.51 14.29 2.23
C ALA A 341 -8.68 15.17 1.76
N VAL A 342 -8.62 15.65 0.53
CA VAL A 342 -9.61 16.57 -0.06
C VAL A 342 -10.28 15.92 -1.27
N ILE A 343 -11.59 15.77 -1.21
CA ILE A 343 -12.42 15.34 -2.35
C ILE A 343 -13.01 16.59 -3.01
N GLY A 344 -12.62 16.85 -4.26
CA GLY A 344 -13.02 18.03 -5.02
C GLY A 344 -14.52 18.12 -5.30
N GLU A 345 -14.97 19.31 -5.71
CA GLU A 345 -16.39 19.54 -6.01
C GLU A 345 -16.90 18.59 -7.09
N HIS A 346 -18.11 18.04 -6.88
CA HIS A 346 -18.76 17.12 -7.83
C HIS A 346 -17.94 15.87 -8.19
N ALA A 347 -16.87 15.56 -7.43
CA ALA A 347 -16.14 14.32 -7.60
C ALA A 347 -16.96 13.12 -7.07
N ALA A 348 -16.76 11.95 -7.66
CA ALA A 348 -17.40 10.71 -7.27
C ALA A 348 -16.34 9.64 -6.93
N VAL A 349 -16.44 9.04 -5.76
CA VAL A 349 -15.54 7.97 -5.32
C VAL A 349 -16.31 6.65 -5.33
N SER A 350 -15.88 5.72 -6.18
CA SER A 350 -16.52 4.43 -6.38
C SER A 350 -16.49 3.55 -5.12
N PRO A 351 -17.36 2.52 -5.03
CA PRO A 351 -17.36 1.59 -3.91
C PRO A 351 -15.99 0.96 -3.65
N HIS A 352 -15.68 0.79 -2.35
CA HIS A 352 -14.44 0.17 -1.85
C HIS A 352 -13.12 0.85 -2.24
N VAL A 353 -13.18 2.04 -2.84
CA VAL A 353 -11.99 2.83 -3.17
C VAL A 353 -11.41 3.45 -1.91
N LYS A 354 -10.09 3.31 -1.74
CA LYS A 354 -9.32 3.85 -0.62
C LYS A 354 -8.47 5.02 -1.07
N ILE A 355 -8.56 6.13 -0.35
CA ILE A 355 -7.78 7.35 -0.58
C ILE A 355 -6.88 7.54 0.64
N TRP A 356 -5.56 7.59 0.42
CA TRP A 356 -4.57 7.72 1.50
C TRP A 356 -4.56 9.12 2.10
N PRO A 357 -3.94 9.34 3.27
CA PRO A 357 -3.84 10.64 3.90
C PRO A 357 -3.26 11.73 2.99
N GLU A 358 -3.70 12.98 3.19
CA GLU A 358 -3.22 14.19 2.50
C GLU A 358 -3.38 14.17 0.97
N LYS A 359 -4.20 13.26 0.42
CA LYS A 359 -4.44 13.19 -1.02
C LYS A 359 -5.55 14.13 -1.48
N GLN A 360 -5.41 14.63 -2.70
CA GLN A 360 -6.40 15.49 -3.32
C GLN A 360 -7.02 14.80 -4.54
N VAL A 361 -8.35 14.72 -4.56
CA VAL A 361 -9.14 14.30 -5.72
C VAL A 361 -9.66 15.56 -6.41
N GLU A 362 -9.33 15.73 -7.66
CA GLU A 362 -9.72 16.87 -8.48
C GLU A 362 -11.26 16.99 -8.63
N ALA A 363 -11.74 18.25 -8.81
CA ALA A 363 -13.16 18.50 -9.02
C ALA A 363 -13.69 17.77 -10.27
N GLY A 364 -14.90 17.20 -10.16
CA GLY A 364 -15.55 16.46 -11.25
C GLY A 364 -14.94 15.11 -11.58
N THR A 365 -13.93 14.66 -10.86
CA THR A 365 -13.28 13.35 -11.09
C THR A 365 -14.16 12.20 -10.65
N HIS A 366 -14.22 11.14 -11.45
CA HIS A 366 -14.78 9.86 -11.03
C HIS A 366 -13.65 8.88 -10.68
N LEU A 367 -13.30 8.80 -9.40
CA LEU A 367 -12.23 7.94 -8.89
C LEU A 367 -12.72 6.50 -8.76
N ARG A 368 -12.10 5.58 -9.48
CA ARG A 368 -12.48 4.15 -9.52
C ARG A 368 -11.44 3.22 -8.92
N GLU A 369 -10.27 3.75 -8.57
CA GLU A 369 -9.14 3.00 -8.04
C GLU A 369 -8.57 3.68 -6.81
N ASN A 370 -7.84 2.88 -6.01
CA ASN A 370 -7.22 3.38 -4.79
C ASN A 370 -6.20 4.48 -5.10
N LEU A 371 -6.26 5.57 -4.33
CA LEU A 371 -5.33 6.69 -4.42
C LEU A 371 -4.35 6.61 -3.24
N ARG A 372 -3.21 5.92 -3.45
CA ARG A 372 -2.24 5.64 -2.38
C ARG A 372 -1.07 6.62 -2.37
N GLU A 373 -0.36 6.73 -3.48
CA GLU A 373 0.74 7.68 -3.66
C GLU A 373 0.59 8.33 -5.02
N GLY A 374 0.79 9.66 -5.09
CA GLY A 374 0.60 10.41 -6.32
C GLY A 374 -0.79 10.21 -6.91
N GLY A 375 -1.73 11.11 -6.64
CA GLY A 375 -2.86 11.25 -7.56
C GLY A 375 -2.29 11.45 -8.96
N PRO A 376 -3.06 11.25 -10.06
CA PRO A 376 -2.58 11.67 -11.36
C PRO A 376 -2.21 13.14 -11.25
N ALA A 377 -0.93 13.40 -10.95
CA ALA A 377 -0.37 14.71 -11.05
C ALA A 377 -0.57 15.11 -12.52
N PRO A 378 -0.92 16.36 -12.84
CA PRO A 378 -0.91 16.81 -14.20
C PRO A 378 0.51 16.58 -14.74
N GLY A 379 0.68 15.52 -15.57
CA GLY A 379 1.94 15.06 -16.13
C GLY A 379 2.42 13.74 -15.52
N LEU A 380 1.79 12.62 -15.87
CA LEU A 380 2.28 11.27 -15.58
C LEU A 380 3.66 11.00 -16.20
N PHE A 381 3.94 11.63 -17.33
CA PHE A 381 5.23 11.59 -18.02
C PHE A 381 6.08 12.80 -17.63
N ASP A 382 7.29 12.55 -17.16
CA ASP A 382 8.36 13.53 -16.96
C ASP A 382 9.49 13.34 -18.00
N ASP A 383 10.60 14.05 -17.85
CA ASP A 383 11.76 13.92 -18.77
C ASP A 383 12.37 12.50 -18.80
N GLY A 384 12.12 11.70 -17.77
CA GLY A 384 12.55 10.29 -17.68
C GLY A 384 11.52 9.29 -18.24
N GLY A 385 10.34 9.75 -18.63
CA GLY A 385 9.17 8.95 -18.95
C GLY A 385 8.24 8.78 -17.75
N LEU A 386 7.40 7.76 -17.74
CA LEU A 386 6.54 7.41 -16.62
C LEU A 386 7.35 6.58 -15.62
N CYS A 387 7.78 7.17 -14.52
CA CYS A 387 8.62 6.54 -13.50
C CYS A 387 7.79 6.11 -12.28
N GLY A 388 8.18 5.00 -11.64
CA GLY A 388 7.52 4.52 -10.42
C GLY A 388 8.23 3.35 -9.77
N GLU A 389 7.88 3.04 -8.52
CA GLU A 389 8.38 1.87 -7.80
C GLU A 389 7.78 0.59 -8.42
N THR A 390 8.66 -0.32 -8.83
CA THR A 390 8.27 -1.58 -9.48
C THR A 390 7.47 -2.47 -8.52
N GLY A 391 6.27 -2.88 -8.95
CA GLY A 391 5.35 -3.70 -8.15
C GLY A 391 4.46 -2.90 -7.19
N VAL A 392 4.64 -1.60 -7.09
CA VAL A 392 3.82 -0.68 -6.27
C VAL A 392 3.06 0.30 -7.17
N GLU A 393 3.78 1.12 -7.92
CA GLU A 393 3.23 2.11 -8.86
C GLU A 393 3.23 1.57 -10.28
N LEU A 394 4.36 0.98 -10.71
CA LEU A 394 4.45 0.25 -11.97
C LEU A 394 4.10 -1.22 -11.73
N THR A 395 2.84 -1.56 -11.88
CA THR A 395 2.31 -2.92 -11.78
C THR A 395 1.96 -3.49 -13.16
N PRO A 396 1.87 -4.82 -13.34
CA PRO A 396 1.42 -5.42 -14.60
C PRO A 396 0.02 -4.92 -15.02
N GLU A 397 -0.91 -4.71 -14.09
CA GLU A 397 -2.25 -4.19 -14.35
C GLU A 397 -2.20 -2.76 -14.89
N PHE A 398 -1.39 -1.90 -14.26
CA PHE A 398 -1.16 -0.54 -14.74
C PHE A 398 -0.54 -0.55 -16.14
N CYS A 399 0.50 -1.35 -16.37
CA CYS A 399 1.15 -1.49 -17.68
C CYS A 399 0.18 -2.00 -18.76
N ALA A 400 -0.73 -2.91 -18.43
CA ALA A 400 -1.75 -3.37 -19.38
C ALA A 400 -2.73 -2.25 -19.76
N ARG A 401 -3.15 -1.43 -18.79
CA ARG A 401 -4.01 -0.26 -19.05
C ARG A 401 -3.28 0.80 -19.87
N LEU A 402 -2.02 1.09 -19.51
CA LEU A 402 -1.17 2.02 -20.27
C LEU A 402 -1.00 1.54 -21.72
N GLY A 403 -0.75 0.24 -21.92
CA GLY A 403 -0.67 -0.36 -23.26
C GLY A 403 -1.96 -0.19 -24.05
N ALA A 404 -3.13 -0.35 -23.41
CA ALA A 404 -4.42 -0.13 -24.05
C ALA A 404 -4.65 1.35 -24.41
N ALA A 405 -4.20 2.29 -23.57
CA ALA A 405 -4.25 3.72 -23.87
C ALA A 405 -3.38 4.08 -25.07
N ILE A 406 -2.12 3.60 -25.10
CA ILE A 406 -1.18 3.82 -26.20
C ILE A 406 -1.74 3.21 -27.50
N GLY A 407 -2.15 1.95 -27.49
CA GLY A 407 -2.70 1.28 -28.67
C GLY A 407 -3.97 1.96 -29.21
N SER A 408 -4.81 2.49 -28.31
CA SER A 408 -6.01 3.26 -28.72
C SER A 408 -5.67 4.61 -29.33
N GLN A 409 -4.54 5.21 -28.95
CA GLN A 409 -4.06 6.48 -29.52
C GLN A 409 -3.53 6.31 -30.96
N VAL A 410 -2.84 5.19 -31.22
CA VAL A 410 -2.12 4.96 -32.48
C VAL A 410 -2.79 3.90 -33.36
N ARG A 411 -4.11 3.95 -33.45
CA ARG A 411 -4.91 2.95 -34.19
C ARG A 411 -4.35 2.62 -35.57
N GLY A 412 -4.11 1.32 -35.80
CA GLY A 412 -3.67 0.80 -37.10
C GLY A 412 -2.18 1.02 -37.40
N GLU A 413 -1.45 1.74 -36.55
CA GLU A 413 -0.01 1.90 -36.69
C GLU A 413 0.76 0.82 -35.91
N LYS A 414 2.02 0.61 -36.30
CA LYS A 414 2.93 -0.29 -35.59
C LYS A 414 3.48 0.39 -34.33
N VAL A 415 3.53 -0.35 -33.24
CA VAL A 415 4.14 0.06 -31.99
C VAL A 415 5.37 -0.82 -31.74
N ALA A 416 6.54 -0.22 -31.64
CA ALA A 416 7.74 -0.91 -31.18
C ALA A 416 7.69 -1.08 -29.67
N VAL A 417 8.03 -2.27 -29.17
CA VAL A 417 8.10 -2.54 -27.72
C VAL A 417 9.42 -3.21 -27.38
N GLY A 418 10.14 -2.68 -26.38
CA GLY A 418 11.38 -3.21 -25.88
C GLY A 418 11.49 -3.08 -24.37
N CYS A 419 12.46 -3.75 -23.76
CA CYS A 419 12.70 -3.64 -22.31
C CYS A 419 14.17 -3.85 -21.95
N SER A 420 14.56 -3.43 -20.73
CA SER A 420 15.83 -3.82 -20.13
C SER A 420 15.88 -5.34 -19.85
N SER A 421 17.07 -5.85 -19.57
CA SER A 421 17.31 -7.30 -19.43
C SER A 421 16.83 -7.89 -18.10
N ASP A 422 16.29 -7.09 -17.17
CA ASP A 422 15.80 -7.57 -15.90
C ASP A 422 14.41 -8.23 -16.00
N LYS A 423 14.12 -9.12 -15.05
CA LYS A 423 12.89 -9.91 -15.05
C LYS A 423 11.61 -9.09 -14.84
N ALA A 424 11.71 -8.02 -14.05
CA ALA A 424 10.56 -7.15 -13.76
C ALA A 424 10.16 -6.39 -15.02
N ALA A 425 11.12 -5.78 -15.74
CA ALA A 425 10.85 -5.12 -17.02
C ALA A 425 10.23 -6.07 -18.04
N ALA A 426 10.68 -7.33 -18.08
CA ALA A 426 10.08 -8.33 -18.98
C ALA A 426 8.62 -8.60 -18.67
N VAL A 427 8.23 -8.71 -17.40
CA VAL A 427 6.83 -8.89 -16.97
C VAL A 427 5.99 -7.66 -17.31
N MET A 428 6.48 -6.47 -17.00
CA MET A 428 5.80 -5.20 -17.32
C MET A 428 5.59 -5.05 -18.85
N LYS A 429 6.63 -5.35 -19.63
CA LYS A 429 6.56 -5.33 -21.11
C LYS A 429 5.50 -6.30 -21.63
N MET A 430 5.41 -7.52 -21.09
CA MET A 430 4.37 -8.48 -21.51
C MET A 430 2.98 -7.94 -21.23
N ALA A 431 2.74 -7.37 -20.05
CA ALA A 431 1.46 -6.77 -19.70
C ALA A 431 1.10 -5.58 -20.60
N LEU A 432 2.06 -4.68 -20.86
CA LEU A 432 1.89 -3.54 -21.77
C LEU A 432 1.58 -4.02 -23.20
N THR A 433 2.31 -5.02 -23.69
CA THR A 433 2.07 -5.65 -25.01
C THR A 433 0.65 -6.20 -25.11
N ALA A 434 0.20 -6.95 -24.08
CA ALA A 434 -1.16 -7.48 -24.03
C ALA A 434 -2.21 -6.35 -24.09
N GLY A 435 -1.94 -5.23 -23.40
CA GLY A 435 -2.77 -4.03 -23.45
C GLY A 435 -2.91 -3.47 -24.87
N ILE A 436 -1.80 -3.27 -25.57
CA ILE A 436 -1.79 -2.75 -26.95
C ILE A 436 -2.56 -3.70 -27.90
N LEU A 437 -2.31 -5.00 -27.80
CA LEU A 437 -2.97 -6.02 -28.63
C LEU A 437 -4.49 -6.08 -28.36
N SER A 438 -4.92 -5.87 -27.11
CA SER A 438 -6.34 -5.89 -26.72
C SER A 438 -7.20 -4.81 -27.37
N VAL A 439 -6.58 -3.80 -27.94
CA VAL A 439 -7.24 -2.71 -28.69
C VAL A 439 -6.96 -2.78 -30.21
N GLY A 440 -6.43 -3.93 -30.68
CA GLY A 440 -6.15 -4.18 -32.09
C GLY A 440 -4.84 -3.55 -32.61
N GLY A 441 -3.95 -3.13 -31.70
CA GLY A 441 -2.64 -2.57 -32.04
C GLY A 441 -1.73 -3.60 -32.73
N LEU A 442 -0.75 -3.11 -33.50
CA LEU A 442 0.27 -3.91 -34.18
C LEU A 442 1.56 -3.79 -33.39
N VAL A 443 1.99 -4.86 -32.71
CA VAL A 443 3.20 -4.83 -31.89
C VAL A 443 4.39 -5.47 -32.59
N TRP A 444 5.50 -4.74 -32.67
CA TRP A 444 6.83 -5.27 -33.00
C TRP A 444 7.66 -5.36 -31.71
N ASP A 445 7.88 -6.59 -31.25
CA ASP A 445 8.60 -6.88 -29.99
C ASP A 445 10.08 -7.08 -30.26
N PHE A 446 10.89 -6.11 -29.88
CA PHE A 446 12.36 -6.15 -29.98
C PHE A 446 13.04 -6.88 -28.80
N GLY A 447 12.24 -7.30 -27.82
CA GLY A 447 12.72 -8.05 -26.65
C GLY A 447 13.63 -7.24 -25.71
N PRO A 448 14.43 -7.94 -24.89
CA PRO A 448 15.40 -7.28 -24.03
C PRO A 448 16.52 -6.65 -24.85
N CYS A 449 16.78 -5.36 -24.68
CA CYS A 449 17.83 -4.60 -25.36
C CYS A 449 18.23 -3.39 -24.48
N ILE A 450 19.35 -2.75 -24.79
CA ILE A 450 19.72 -1.48 -24.15
C ILE A 450 18.94 -0.32 -24.77
N GLU A 451 18.76 0.77 -24.03
CA GLU A 451 17.97 1.93 -24.50
C GLU A 451 18.46 2.50 -25.83
N PRO A 452 19.76 2.81 -26.06
CA PRO A 452 20.22 3.33 -27.35
C PRO A 452 19.98 2.37 -28.52
N GLN A 453 20.05 1.07 -28.26
CA GLN A 453 19.72 0.05 -29.25
C GLN A 453 18.23 0.07 -29.63
N PHE A 454 17.36 0.28 -28.65
CA PHE A 454 15.93 0.40 -28.90
C PHE A 454 15.57 1.67 -29.68
N ASP A 455 16.19 2.80 -29.33
CA ASP A 455 16.03 4.06 -30.05
C ASP A 455 16.44 3.89 -31.53
N TYR A 456 17.57 3.23 -31.78
CA TYR A 456 18.02 2.86 -33.12
C TYR A 456 16.99 1.98 -33.86
N PHE A 457 16.42 0.97 -33.22
CA PHE A 457 15.42 0.10 -33.86
C PHE A 457 14.15 0.85 -34.26
N VAL A 458 13.67 1.76 -33.42
CA VAL A 458 12.51 2.61 -33.72
C VAL A 458 12.78 3.46 -34.95
N ASN A 459 13.95 4.09 -35.01
CA ASN A 459 14.40 4.91 -36.14
C ASN A 459 14.59 4.08 -37.42
N PHE A 460 15.37 3.02 -37.35
CA PHE A 460 15.69 2.15 -38.49
C PHE A 460 14.43 1.50 -39.12
N SER A 461 13.46 1.12 -38.26
CA SER A 461 12.20 0.50 -38.71
C SER A 461 11.16 1.51 -39.15
N LEU A 462 11.44 2.82 -39.10
CA LEU A 462 10.54 3.93 -39.41
C LEU A 462 9.21 3.85 -38.64
N ILE A 463 9.25 3.33 -37.41
CA ILE A 463 8.11 3.24 -36.51
C ILE A 463 7.93 4.59 -35.82
N ARG A 464 6.67 5.08 -35.76
CA ARG A 464 6.36 6.40 -35.18
C ARG A 464 6.10 6.37 -33.69
N THR A 465 5.92 5.19 -33.10
CA THR A 465 5.64 5.02 -31.68
C THR A 465 6.44 3.86 -31.11
N GLY A 466 7.31 4.15 -30.19
CA GLY A 466 8.07 3.16 -29.43
C GLY A 466 7.74 3.22 -27.94
N VAL A 467 7.79 2.08 -27.27
CA VAL A 467 7.63 1.98 -25.80
C VAL A 467 8.75 1.13 -25.25
N TYR A 468 9.55 1.74 -24.40
CA TYR A 468 10.65 1.04 -23.72
C TYR A 468 10.37 0.95 -22.22
N VAL A 469 10.49 -0.26 -21.67
CA VAL A 469 10.27 -0.54 -20.25
C VAL A 469 11.60 -0.86 -19.58
N SER A 470 11.98 -0.06 -18.60
CA SER A 470 13.11 -0.37 -17.70
C SER A 470 12.60 -0.82 -16.35
N GLY A 471 13.31 -1.75 -15.71
CA GLY A 471 12.99 -2.29 -14.40
C GLY A 471 13.98 -1.80 -13.34
N GLY A 472 14.08 -2.57 -12.24
CA GLY A 472 14.84 -2.24 -11.04
C GLY A 472 13.91 -1.84 -9.89
N LEU A 473 14.45 -1.28 -8.81
CA LEU A 473 13.65 -0.79 -7.68
C LEU A 473 12.71 0.34 -8.13
N LYS A 474 13.23 1.27 -8.92
CA LYS A 474 12.45 2.28 -9.66
C LYS A 474 12.52 1.93 -11.14
N GLY A 475 11.38 1.55 -11.70
CA GLY A 475 11.22 1.30 -13.11
C GLY A 475 10.75 2.54 -13.86
N ALA A 476 10.84 2.50 -15.21
CA ALA A 476 10.29 3.55 -16.05
C ALA A 476 9.68 2.97 -17.34
N VAL A 477 8.65 3.64 -17.86
CA VAL A 477 8.10 3.41 -19.19
C VAL A 477 8.30 4.66 -20.02
N ARG A 478 9.19 4.58 -21.01
CA ARG A 478 9.49 5.69 -21.93
C ARG A 478 8.68 5.56 -23.21
N LEU A 479 8.07 6.65 -23.60
CA LEU A 479 7.36 6.75 -24.87
C LEU A 479 8.24 7.46 -25.90
N LEU A 480 8.44 6.83 -27.06
CA LEU A 480 9.22 7.36 -28.16
C LEU A 480 8.31 7.73 -29.33
N GLY A 481 8.70 8.76 -30.02
CA GLY A 481 8.10 9.22 -31.27
C GLY A 481 8.89 8.77 -32.52
N ALA A 482 8.64 9.43 -33.63
CA ALA A 482 9.36 9.19 -34.88
C ALA A 482 10.85 9.45 -34.72
N GLY A 483 11.69 8.67 -35.42
CA GLY A 483 13.13 8.82 -35.35
C GLY A 483 13.79 8.24 -34.07
N GLY A 484 13.04 7.56 -33.20
CA GLY A 484 13.55 7.07 -31.93
C GLY A 484 13.76 8.17 -30.87
N LEU A 485 13.22 9.37 -31.14
CA LEU A 485 13.27 10.51 -30.22
C LEU A 485 12.19 10.41 -29.13
N PRO A 486 12.31 11.12 -28.00
CA PRO A 486 11.22 11.19 -27.03
C PRO A 486 9.90 11.62 -27.69
N ALA A 487 8.79 11.06 -27.24
CA ALA A 487 7.47 11.43 -27.76
C ALA A 487 7.15 12.92 -27.51
N ALA A 488 6.42 13.52 -28.42
CA ALA A 488 5.97 14.89 -28.22
C ALA A 488 5.00 14.99 -27.05
N ARG A 489 5.05 16.07 -26.28
CA ARG A 489 4.24 16.27 -25.07
C ARG A 489 2.72 16.18 -25.31
N ASN A 490 2.26 16.57 -26.49
CA ASN A 490 0.85 16.41 -26.86
C ASN A 490 0.44 14.91 -27.00
N THR A 491 1.36 14.04 -27.45
CA THR A 491 1.13 12.59 -27.52
C THR A 491 1.04 12.00 -26.13
N GLU A 492 1.97 12.36 -25.23
CA GLU A 492 1.96 11.93 -23.84
C GLU A 492 0.65 12.34 -23.14
N ARG A 493 0.24 13.62 -23.25
CA ARG A 493 -1.03 14.12 -22.70
C ARG A 493 -2.25 13.37 -23.24
N SER A 494 -2.25 13.00 -24.53
CA SER A 494 -3.34 12.23 -25.11
C SER A 494 -3.42 10.81 -24.53
N VAL A 495 -2.26 10.18 -24.29
CA VAL A 495 -2.18 8.88 -23.62
C VAL A 495 -2.63 8.99 -22.16
N GLU A 496 -2.19 10.01 -21.44
CA GLU A 496 -2.61 10.31 -20.06
C GLU A 496 -4.13 10.47 -19.95
N ALA A 497 -4.72 11.26 -20.83
CA ALA A 497 -6.17 11.51 -20.86
C ALA A 497 -6.96 10.23 -21.07
N ARG A 498 -6.51 9.35 -22.01
CA ARG A 498 -7.15 8.05 -22.26
C ARG A 498 -6.98 7.09 -21.09
N LEU A 499 -5.79 7.05 -20.48
CA LEU A 499 -5.50 6.22 -19.33
C LEU A 499 -6.39 6.61 -18.14
N THR A 500 -6.49 7.90 -17.85
CA THR A 500 -7.32 8.45 -16.76
C THR A 500 -8.80 8.25 -17.04
N GLY A 501 -9.26 8.53 -18.28
CA GLY A 501 -10.66 8.37 -18.66
C GLY A 501 -11.11 6.91 -18.84
N GLY A 502 -10.17 5.95 -18.91
CA GLY A 502 -10.48 4.56 -19.22
C GLY A 502 -11.05 4.36 -20.64
N ASP A 503 -10.79 5.33 -21.56
CA ASP A 503 -11.29 5.31 -22.94
C ASP A 503 -10.41 4.42 -23.83
N PHE A 504 -10.67 3.10 -23.76
CA PHE A 504 -9.95 2.09 -24.53
C PHE A 504 -10.81 1.54 -25.65
N SER A 505 -10.29 1.60 -26.86
CA SER A 505 -10.96 1.13 -28.08
C SER A 505 -10.84 -0.39 -28.23
N ARG A 506 -11.44 -1.18 -27.31
CA ARG A 506 -11.40 -2.64 -27.35
C ARG A 506 -11.90 -3.20 -28.67
N VAL A 507 -11.28 -4.30 -29.12
CA VAL A 507 -11.65 -5.01 -30.35
C VAL A 507 -12.26 -6.38 -30.04
N GLY A 508 -12.97 -6.96 -31.01
CA GLY A 508 -13.51 -8.32 -30.88
C GLY A 508 -12.39 -9.37 -30.82
N TRP A 509 -12.71 -10.52 -30.27
CA TRP A 509 -11.75 -11.64 -30.13
C TRP A 509 -11.13 -12.09 -31.44
N ASP A 510 -11.84 -11.95 -32.54
CA ASP A 510 -11.45 -12.32 -33.91
C ASP A 510 -10.48 -11.33 -34.58
N THR A 511 -10.32 -10.15 -34.01
CA THR A 511 -9.45 -9.08 -34.51
C THR A 511 -8.22 -8.83 -33.64
N VAL A 512 -8.10 -9.54 -32.50
CA VAL A 512 -6.85 -9.51 -31.67
C VAL A 512 -5.72 -10.15 -32.48
N ARG A 513 -4.53 -9.52 -32.44
CA ARG A 513 -3.36 -9.95 -33.22
C ARG A 513 -2.27 -10.46 -32.28
N GLU A 514 -1.25 -11.11 -32.85
CA GLU A 514 -0.05 -11.53 -32.17
C GLU A 514 1.06 -10.49 -32.34
N ALA A 515 1.97 -10.43 -31.34
CA ALA A 515 3.14 -9.59 -31.44
C ALA A 515 4.16 -10.22 -32.42
N THR A 516 4.71 -9.40 -33.30
CA THR A 516 5.78 -9.83 -34.21
C THR A 516 7.13 -9.80 -33.49
N ASN A 517 7.82 -10.94 -33.41
CA ASN A 517 9.12 -11.05 -32.78
C ASN A 517 10.23 -10.45 -33.67
N MET A 518 10.91 -9.42 -33.17
CA MET A 518 11.98 -8.68 -33.85
C MET A 518 13.36 -8.87 -33.20
N ASN A 519 13.54 -9.86 -32.33
CA ASN A 519 14.79 -10.10 -31.59
C ASN A 519 16.04 -10.25 -32.48
N GLY A 520 15.88 -10.66 -33.74
CA GLY A 520 16.98 -10.77 -34.69
C GLY A 520 17.67 -9.44 -35.04
N MET A 521 17.00 -8.30 -34.81
CA MET A 521 17.54 -6.96 -35.13
C MET A 521 18.74 -6.55 -34.27
N ARG A 522 19.04 -7.23 -33.17
CA ARG A 522 20.17 -6.92 -32.29
C ARG A 522 21.53 -6.97 -33.01
N GLN A 523 21.69 -7.89 -33.94
CA GLN A 523 22.91 -8.02 -34.70
C GLN A 523 23.13 -6.84 -35.65
N LEU A 524 22.08 -6.24 -36.18
CA LEU A 524 22.16 -5.07 -37.05
C LEU A 524 22.77 -3.87 -36.31
N TYR A 525 22.31 -3.59 -35.10
CA TYR A 525 22.84 -2.49 -34.29
C TYR A 525 24.35 -2.65 -34.03
N ARG A 526 24.79 -3.88 -33.71
CA ARG A 526 26.20 -4.16 -33.53
C ARG A 526 27.00 -3.94 -34.82
N GLN A 527 26.46 -4.36 -35.96
CA GLN A 527 27.14 -4.14 -37.27
C GLN A 527 27.21 -2.66 -37.62
N GLU A 528 26.15 -1.91 -37.29
CA GLU A 528 26.12 -0.46 -37.49
C GLU A 528 27.21 0.24 -36.66
N LEU A 529 27.33 -0.09 -35.37
CA LEU A 529 28.41 0.44 -34.53
C LEU A 529 29.79 0.13 -35.06
N ILE A 530 30.00 -1.06 -35.64
CA ILE A 530 31.26 -1.45 -36.27
C ILE A 530 31.50 -0.64 -37.57
N SER A 531 30.45 -0.42 -38.37
CA SER A 531 30.57 0.31 -39.63
C SER A 531 30.77 1.82 -39.45
N MET A 532 30.29 2.38 -38.34
CA MET A 532 30.48 3.80 -37.99
C MET A 532 31.83 4.06 -37.33
N ALA A 533 32.57 3.00 -36.94
CA ALA A 533 33.85 3.17 -36.27
C ALA A 533 34.90 3.74 -37.21
N PRO A 534 35.73 4.72 -36.80
CA PRO A 534 36.79 5.25 -37.61
C PRO A 534 37.90 4.20 -37.85
N ASP A 535 38.61 4.34 -38.94
CA ASP A 535 39.78 3.54 -39.22
C ASP A 535 40.88 3.76 -38.16
N GLY A 536 41.74 2.75 -37.94
CA GLY A 536 42.91 2.89 -37.08
C GLY A 536 42.74 2.49 -35.62
N LEU A 537 41.60 1.95 -35.24
CA LEU A 537 41.35 1.47 -33.85
C LEU A 537 42.12 0.17 -33.54
N SER A 538 42.55 -0.56 -34.56
CA SER A 538 43.32 -1.80 -34.40
C SER A 538 44.66 -1.55 -33.69
N GLY A 539 44.94 -2.31 -32.63
CA GLY A 539 46.14 -2.15 -31.81
C GLY A 539 46.05 -1.15 -30.67
N LEU A 540 44.95 -0.35 -30.61
CA LEU A 540 44.66 0.44 -29.42
C LEU A 540 44.09 -0.44 -28.31
N SER A 541 44.09 0.06 -27.09
CA SER A 541 43.53 -0.65 -25.94
C SER A 541 42.57 0.24 -25.17
N ALA A 542 41.44 -0.33 -24.73
CA ALA A 542 40.45 0.36 -23.91
C ALA A 542 39.74 -0.62 -22.95
N GLN A 543 39.51 -0.20 -21.72
CA GLN A 543 38.80 -1.00 -20.74
C GLN A 543 37.33 -0.57 -20.68
N VAL A 544 36.40 -1.52 -20.78
CA VAL A 544 34.96 -1.25 -20.62
C VAL A 544 34.49 -1.75 -19.27
N ARG A 545 33.82 -0.90 -18.52
CA ARG A 545 33.23 -1.18 -17.20
C ARG A 545 31.80 -0.63 -17.14
N GLY A 546 31.00 -1.08 -16.20
CA GLY A 546 29.64 -0.55 -15.98
C GLY A 546 28.88 -1.35 -14.95
N SER A 547 27.74 -0.81 -14.52
CA SER A 547 26.82 -1.49 -13.61
C SER A 547 26.03 -2.60 -14.29
N ASP A 548 25.72 -2.43 -15.58
CA ASP A 548 24.91 -3.35 -16.36
C ASP A 548 25.74 -4.20 -17.30
N TYR A 549 25.49 -5.49 -17.32
CA TYR A 549 26.24 -6.46 -18.11
C TYR A 549 26.07 -6.25 -19.63
N GLU A 550 24.84 -6.02 -20.11
CA GLU A 550 24.56 -5.97 -21.54
C GLU A 550 25.26 -4.81 -22.29
N PRO A 551 25.23 -3.54 -21.80
CA PRO A 551 25.97 -2.46 -22.44
C PRO A 551 27.47 -2.71 -22.46
N VAL A 552 28.02 -3.22 -21.35
CA VAL A 552 29.47 -3.54 -21.22
C VAL A 552 29.89 -4.63 -22.20
N ARG A 553 29.08 -5.69 -22.31
CA ARG A 553 29.31 -6.79 -23.24
C ARG A 553 29.26 -6.32 -24.69
N LEU A 554 28.23 -5.56 -25.06
CA LEU A 554 28.04 -5.05 -26.43
C LEU A 554 29.22 -4.19 -26.86
N LEU A 555 29.63 -3.19 -26.07
CA LEU A 555 30.76 -2.31 -26.40
C LEU A 555 32.07 -3.09 -26.41
N GLY A 556 32.29 -4.01 -25.48
CA GLY A 556 33.46 -4.88 -25.47
C GLY A 556 33.56 -5.77 -26.72
N GLU A 557 32.44 -6.34 -27.18
CA GLU A 557 32.40 -7.13 -28.43
C GLU A 557 32.67 -6.28 -29.66
N VAL A 558 32.17 -5.05 -29.73
CA VAL A 558 32.43 -4.11 -30.84
C VAL A 558 33.91 -3.75 -30.86
N LEU A 559 34.48 -3.30 -29.74
CA LEU A 559 35.91 -2.94 -29.64
C LEU A 559 36.82 -4.12 -29.98
N SER A 560 36.52 -5.32 -29.49
CA SER A 560 37.27 -6.53 -29.83
C SER A 560 37.20 -6.85 -31.32
N THR A 561 36.06 -6.65 -31.97
CA THR A 561 35.89 -6.88 -33.41
C THR A 561 36.72 -5.87 -34.22
N LEU A 562 36.87 -4.64 -33.70
CA LEU A 562 37.70 -3.58 -34.30
C LEU A 562 39.20 -3.73 -34.00
N GLY A 563 39.60 -4.81 -33.30
CA GLY A 563 41.01 -5.09 -32.97
C GLY A 563 41.54 -4.32 -31.76
N CYS A 564 40.67 -3.75 -30.92
CA CYS A 564 41.10 -3.08 -29.68
C CYS A 564 41.40 -4.10 -28.58
N GLY A 565 42.53 -3.91 -27.87
CA GLY A 565 42.84 -4.66 -26.65
C GLY A 565 42.02 -4.21 -25.44
N ALA A 566 41.85 -5.08 -24.44
CA ALA A 566 41.04 -4.80 -23.25
C ALA A 566 41.86 -4.65 -21.96
N GLU A 567 43.18 -4.78 -22.02
CA GLU A 567 44.03 -4.90 -20.82
C GLU A 567 44.57 -3.57 -20.28
N SER A 568 44.62 -2.53 -21.11
CA SER A 568 45.20 -1.22 -20.78
C SER A 568 44.41 -0.08 -21.45
N GLY A 569 44.88 1.16 -21.31
CA GLY A 569 44.28 2.34 -21.94
C GLY A 569 43.13 2.99 -21.15
N PRO A 570 42.39 3.89 -21.80
CA PRO A 570 41.25 4.59 -21.20
C PRO A 570 40.18 3.62 -20.69
N ARG A 571 39.55 3.99 -19.59
CA ARG A 571 38.40 3.25 -19.02
C ARG A 571 37.11 3.93 -19.41
N PHE A 572 36.25 3.21 -20.11
CA PHE A 572 34.89 3.59 -20.44
C PHE A 572 33.98 2.98 -19.43
N HIS A 573 33.33 3.82 -18.60
CA HIS A 573 32.35 3.39 -17.62
C HIS A 573 30.94 3.71 -18.13
N LEU A 574 30.18 2.67 -18.44
CA LEU A 574 28.79 2.78 -18.89
C LEU A 574 27.82 2.82 -17.69
N GLY A 575 26.97 3.81 -17.67
CA GLY A 575 25.87 3.90 -16.72
C GLY A 575 24.75 2.88 -17.02
N ALA A 576 23.78 2.80 -16.12
CA ALA A 576 22.60 1.95 -16.29
C ALA A 576 21.89 2.26 -17.62
N GLY A 577 21.43 1.20 -18.31
CA GLY A 577 20.75 1.32 -19.61
C GLY A 577 21.66 1.70 -20.78
N GLY A 578 22.95 2.04 -20.56
CA GLY A 578 23.92 2.32 -21.63
C GLY A 578 23.85 3.73 -22.23
N ARG A 579 23.07 4.66 -21.66
CA ARG A 579 22.95 6.06 -22.16
C ARG A 579 24.05 6.99 -21.68
N ARG A 580 24.64 6.70 -20.53
CA ARG A 580 25.66 7.56 -19.93
C ARG A 580 27.02 6.89 -20.06
N LEU A 581 28.01 7.67 -20.53
CA LEU A 581 29.39 7.25 -20.63
C LEU A 581 30.25 8.19 -19.80
N SER A 582 31.08 7.62 -18.92
CA SER A 582 32.13 8.33 -18.22
C SER A 582 33.48 7.76 -18.69
N ILE A 583 34.41 8.64 -19.01
CA ILE A 583 35.75 8.26 -19.49
C ILE A 583 36.79 8.61 -18.44
N TYR A 584 37.70 7.69 -18.18
CA TYR A 584 38.82 7.90 -17.31
C TYR A 584 40.10 7.56 -18.07
N ASP A 585 40.87 8.59 -18.41
CA ASP A 585 42.12 8.46 -19.10
C ASP A 585 43.27 8.24 -18.09
N PRO A 586 44.25 7.33 -18.34
CA PRO A 586 45.35 7.08 -17.42
C PRO A 586 46.25 8.30 -17.14
N GLU A 587 46.37 9.23 -18.09
CA GLU A 587 47.23 10.41 -17.98
C GLU A 587 46.44 11.66 -17.59
N ALA A 588 45.31 11.91 -18.25
CA ALA A 588 44.45 13.10 -18.02
C ALA A 588 43.46 12.95 -16.86
N GLY A 589 43.29 11.75 -16.30
CA GLY A 589 42.31 11.48 -15.23
C GLY A 589 40.88 11.41 -15.74
N TYR A 590 39.92 11.91 -14.95
CA TYR A 590 38.51 11.92 -15.33
C TYR A 590 38.25 12.95 -16.43
N VAL A 591 37.67 12.47 -17.54
CA VAL A 591 37.25 13.32 -18.65
C VAL A 591 35.81 13.70 -18.47
N TRP A 592 35.57 14.97 -18.21
CA TRP A 592 34.23 15.51 -17.98
C TRP A 592 33.33 15.34 -19.21
N PRO A 593 32.01 15.05 -19.05
CA PRO A 593 31.10 14.87 -20.18
C PRO A 593 31.09 16.04 -21.16
N GLU A 594 31.23 17.26 -20.65
CA GLU A 594 31.30 18.48 -21.47
C GLU A 594 32.55 18.50 -22.39
N ARG A 595 33.65 17.94 -21.91
CA ARG A 595 34.84 17.80 -22.76
C ARG A 595 34.66 16.74 -23.84
N VAL A 596 33.99 15.63 -23.50
CA VAL A 596 33.64 14.58 -24.49
C VAL A 596 32.71 15.18 -25.55
N LEU A 597 31.69 15.94 -25.12
CA LEU A 597 30.79 16.66 -26.04
C LEU A 597 31.56 17.63 -26.93
N GLY A 598 32.44 18.45 -26.35
CA GLY A 598 33.28 19.38 -27.12
C GLY A 598 34.16 18.70 -28.16
N VAL A 599 34.81 17.59 -27.82
CA VAL A 599 35.60 16.81 -28.79
C VAL A 599 34.71 16.25 -29.91
N ASN A 600 33.55 15.69 -29.59
CA ASN A 600 32.64 15.18 -30.62
C ASN A 600 32.15 16.31 -31.54
N CYS A 601 31.84 17.49 -30.98
CA CYS A 601 31.46 18.66 -31.78
C CYS A 601 32.58 19.11 -32.72
N LEU A 602 33.83 19.13 -32.24
CA LEU A 602 35.00 19.47 -33.09
C LEU A 602 35.15 18.50 -34.25
N LEU A 603 35.04 17.21 -33.98
CA LEU A 603 35.18 16.16 -35.02
C LEU A 603 34.07 16.32 -36.08
N GLU A 604 32.84 16.54 -35.66
CA GLU A 604 31.70 16.73 -36.57
C GLU A 604 31.86 17.99 -37.44
N LEU A 605 32.35 19.08 -36.86
CA LEU A 605 32.61 20.34 -37.57
C LEU A 605 33.78 20.20 -38.56
N GLU A 606 34.85 19.46 -38.19
CA GLU A 606 35.98 19.16 -39.11
C GLU A 606 35.51 18.33 -40.31
N ASP A 607 34.53 17.45 -40.14
CA ASP A 607 33.91 16.67 -41.22
C ASP A 607 32.84 17.47 -42.01
N GLY A 608 32.59 18.72 -41.63
CA GLY A 608 31.65 19.62 -42.30
C GLY A 608 30.16 19.32 -41.99
N GLY A 609 29.89 18.67 -40.85
CA GLY A 609 28.55 18.37 -40.36
C GLY A 609 27.89 19.55 -39.64
N ASP A 610 26.57 19.51 -39.54
CA ASP A 610 25.76 20.45 -38.74
C ASP A 610 25.64 19.95 -37.29
N LEU A 611 25.70 20.86 -36.32
CA LEU A 611 25.55 20.54 -34.91
C LEU A 611 24.17 20.91 -34.39
N ALA A 612 23.50 19.99 -33.66
CA ALA A 612 22.39 20.25 -32.81
C ALA A 612 22.77 20.03 -31.35
N LEU A 613 22.81 21.08 -30.56
CA LEU A 613 23.22 21.04 -29.16
C LEU A 613 22.01 21.09 -28.22
N PRO A 614 22.10 20.46 -27.04
CA PRO A 614 21.13 20.70 -25.96
C PRO A 614 21.11 22.20 -25.59
N TYR A 615 19.95 22.73 -25.22
CA TYR A 615 19.80 24.16 -24.85
C TYR A 615 20.63 24.55 -23.62
N ASP A 616 21.05 23.59 -22.81
CA ASP A 616 21.90 23.74 -21.63
C ASP A 616 23.37 23.39 -21.88
N ALA A 617 23.75 23.27 -23.14
CA ALA A 617 25.14 23.03 -23.51
C ALA A 617 26.04 24.20 -23.05
N PRO A 618 27.30 23.95 -22.63
CA PRO A 618 28.23 25.00 -22.25
C PRO A 618 28.43 26.02 -23.37
N VAL A 619 28.37 27.32 -23.05
CA VAL A 619 28.55 28.42 -23.99
C VAL A 619 29.86 28.30 -24.80
N ALA A 620 30.92 27.77 -24.19
CA ALA A 620 32.18 27.54 -24.88
C ALA A 620 32.06 26.62 -26.12
N ILE A 621 31.09 25.69 -26.14
CA ILE A 621 30.81 24.82 -27.29
C ILE A 621 30.09 25.62 -28.39
N GLU A 622 29.19 26.50 -28.03
CA GLU A 622 28.54 27.42 -28.99
C GLU A 622 29.57 28.38 -29.64
N GLU A 623 30.49 28.91 -28.83
CA GLU A 623 31.58 29.75 -29.32
C GLU A 623 32.51 28.96 -30.27
N MET A 624 32.83 27.70 -29.97
CA MET A 624 33.60 26.86 -30.88
C MET A 624 32.90 26.60 -32.21
N ALA A 625 31.60 26.44 -32.21
CA ALA A 625 30.80 26.23 -33.43
C ALA A 625 30.67 27.49 -34.29
N ALA A 626 30.89 28.69 -33.72
CA ALA A 626 30.85 29.96 -34.42
C ALA A 626 32.15 30.33 -35.11
N HIS A 627 33.27 29.67 -34.80
CA HIS A 627 34.60 29.87 -35.40
C HIS A 627 34.98 28.68 -36.31
#